data_d61e17b6c65212863d022504193aa3b3
#
_entry.id   d61e17b6c65212863d022504193aa3b3
#
_cell.length_a   1.000
_cell.length_b   1.000
_cell.length_c   1.000
_cell.angle_alpha   90.00
_cell.angle_beta   90.00
_cell.angle_gamma   90.00
#
_symmetry.space_group_name_H-M   'P 1'
#
loop_
_entity.id
_entity.type
_entity.pdbx_description
1 polymer ?
#
loop_
_entity_poly.entity_id
_entity_poly.type
_entity_poly.pdbx_seq_one_letter_code
_entity_poly.pdbx_strand_id
1 'polypeptide(L)'
;EAIASKAQAVAYILAANPAVKLACPVEELVDLYWQEAKRENVRPDLALAQSLVETGAYRYGGDVLHHQNNFCGLGTIGGGVRGASFATPQLGVRAHIQHLLAYTQTKRPSTVIVDPRYDLAHNIRLERGVVNTWYGLNGTWAMGSLYCEKIMATYQKILAQQPVEPEIKPATAESVKEKNKKKRSMKQRVSEILQEKK
;
A
#
# COMPACT_ATOMS: atom_id res chain seq x y z
N GLU A 1 1.13 6.92 -13.05
CA GLU A 1 -0.20 6.69 -12.48
C GLU A 1 -0.54 5.20 -12.48
N ALA A 2 -1.41 4.75 -11.54
CA ALA A 2 -1.92 3.37 -11.52
C ALA A 2 -2.84 3.12 -12.73
N ILE A 3 -2.83 1.89 -13.23
CA ILE A 3 -3.81 1.40 -14.21
C ILE A 3 -4.86 0.54 -13.48
N ALA A 4 -4.43 -0.31 -12.55
CA ALA A 4 -5.35 -1.04 -11.70
C ALA A 4 -6.07 -0.11 -10.72
N SER A 5 -7.36 -0.34 -10.50
CA SER A 5 -8.13 0.36 -9.47
C SER A 5 -7.86 -0.22 -8.08
N LYS A 6 -8.12 0.58 -7.04
CA LYS A 6 -8.08 0.11 -5.65
C LYS A 6 -9.05 -1.05 -5.42
N ALA A 7 -10.24 -0.98 -6.00
CA ALA A 7 -11.25 -2.03 -5.88
C ALA A 7 -10.78 -3.35 -6.49
N GLN A 8 -10.09 -3.32 -7.64
CA GLN A 8 -9.47 -4.52 -8.22
C GLN A 8 -8.39 -5.10 -7.30
N ALA A 9 -7.56 -4.23 -6.70
CA ALA A 9 -6.51 -4.65 -5.78
C ALA A 9 -7.09 -5.34 -4.53
N VAL A 10 -8.12 -4.75 -3.91
CA VAL A 10 -8.84 -5.33 -2.77
C VAL A 10 -9.45 -6.68 -3.15
N ALA A 11 -10.18 -6.75 -4.26
CA ALA A 11 -10.81 -7.97 -4.73
C ALA A 11 -9.78 -9.10 -4.92
N TYR A 12 -8.64 -8.79 -5.52
CA TYR A 12 -7.57 -9.77 -5.71
C TYR A 12 -7.00 -10.27 -4.38
N ILE A 13 -6.71 -9.38 -3.44
CA ILE A 13 -6.15 -9.77 -2.13
C ILE A 13 -7.09 -10.73 -1.41
N LEU A 14 -8.38 -10.39 -1.33
CA LEU A 14 -9.39 -11.20 -0.65
C LEU A 14 -9.63 -12.54 -1.36
N ALA A 15 -9.62 -12.57 -2.69
CA ALA A 15 -9.71 -13.81 -3.46
C ALA A 15 -8.47 -14.69 -3.29
N ALA A 16 -7.28 -14.09 -3.33
CA ALA A 16 -6.02 -14.81 -3.18
C ALA A 16 -5.79 -15.32 -1.76
N ASN A 17 -6.23 -14.57 -0.73
CA ASN A 17 -6.09 -14.94 0.68
C ASN A 17 -7.34 -14.55 1.49
N PRO A 18 -8.40 -15.39 1.49
CA PRO A 18 -9.64 -15.08 2.23
C PRO A 18 -9.45 -14.96 3.76
N ALA A 19 -8.37 -15.52 4.30
CA ALA A 19 -8.03 -15.47 5.72
C ALA A 19 -6.86 -14.50 6.01
N VAL A 20 -6.75 -13.44 5.24
CA VAL A 20 -5.67 -12.46 5.37
C VAL A 20 -5.60 -11.87 6.78
N LYS A 21 -4.38 -11.86 7.35
CA LYS A 21 -4.12 -11.30 8.69
C LYS A 21 -3.21 -10.08 8.55
N LEU A 22 -3.79 -8.91 8.73
CA LEU A 22 -3.12 -7.61 8.68
C LEU A 22 -3.46 -6.81 9.95
N ALA A 23 -2.68 -5.79 10.25
CA ALA A 23 -2.94 -4.87 11.35
C ALA A 23 -3.99 -3.79 11.00
N CYS A 24 -4.51 -3.79 9.77
CA CYS A 24 -5.56 -2.89 9.28
C CYS A 24 -6.45 -3.64 8.27
N PRO A 25 -7.63 -3.11 7.93
CA PRO A 25 -8.44 -3.61 6.81
C PRO A 25 -7.68 -3.63 5.49
N VAL A 26 -8.03 -4.55 4.58
CA VAL A 26 -7.38 -4.66 3.26
C VAL A 26 -7.53 -3.37 2.45
N GLU A 27 -8.71 -2.76 2.53
CA GLU A 27 -9.03 -1.49 1.87
C GLU A 27 -8.08 -0.38 2.35
N GLU A 28 -7.82 -0.31 3.65
CA GLU A 28 -6.89 0.66 4.23
C GLU A 28 -5.45 0.40 3.76
N LEU A 29 -5.00 -0.85 3.74
CA LEU A 29 -3.66 -1.17 3.22
C LEU A 29 -3.50 -0.74 1.77
N VAL A 30 -4.51 -1.01 0.93
CA VAL A 30 -4.51 -0.56 -0.48
C VAL A 30 -4.46 0.97 -0.56
N ASP A 31 -5.26 1.66 0.24
CA ASP A 31 -5.24 3.12 0.30
C ASP A 31 -3.87 3.68 0.70
N LEU A 32 -3.21 3.06 1.67
CA LEU A 32 -1.86 3.43 2.09
C LEU A 32 -0.83 3.28 0.96
N TYR A 33 -0.91 2.19 0.16
CA TYR A 33 -0.05 2.05 -1.03
C TYR A 33 -0.27 3.18 -2.04
N TRP A 34 -1.53 3.54 -2.33
CA TRP A 34 -1.83 4.65 -3.24
C TRP A 34 -1.36 5.99 -2.71
N GLN A 35 -1.49 6.24 -1.40
CA GLN A 35 -1.05 7.48 -0.75
C GLN A 35 0.47 7.61 -0.74
N GLU A 36 1.19 6.61 -0.21
CA GLU A 36 2.65 6.69 -0.06
C GLU A 36 3.36 6.66 -1.42
N ALA A 37 2.89 5.84 -2.37
CA ALA A 37 3.45 5.77 -3.71
C ALA A 37 3.23 7.08 -4.50
N LYS A 38 2.06 7.73 -4.35
CA LYS A 38 1.79 9.03 -5.00
C LYS A 38 2.75 10.12 -4.53
N ARG A 39 3.10 10.14 -3.24
CA ARG A 39 4.04 11.12 -2.67
C ARG A 39 5.40 11.06 -3.34
N GLU A 40 5.81 9.88 -3.74
CA GLU A 40 7.15 9.59 -4.27
C GLU A 40 7.14 9.30 -5.78
N ASN A 41 6.02 9.54 -6.47
CA ASN A 41 5.84 9.28 -7.91
C ASN A 41 6.13 7.81 -8.31
N VAL A 42 5.80 6.86 -7.45
CA VAL A 42 5.89 5.42 -7.71
C VAL A 42 4.53 4.90 -8.20
N ARG A 43 4.52 3.87 -9.03
CA ARG A 43 3.31 3.14 -9.44
C ARG A 43 2.77 2.31 -8.28
N PRO A 44 1.64 2.68 -7.65
CA PRO A 44 1.12 1.98 -6.46
C PRO A 44 0.67 0.56 -6.75
N ASP A 45 0.06 0.33 -7.90
CA ASP A 45 -0.45 -0.98 -8.32
C ASP A 45 0.67 -2.00 -8.56
N LEU A 46 1.82 -1.58 -9.07
CA LEU A 46 2.99 -2.43 -9.23
C LEU A 46 3.74 -2.64 -7.90
N ALA A 47 3.85 -1.61 -7.07
CA ALA A 47 4.43 -1.75 -5.73
C ALA A 47 3.60 -2.71 -4.86
N LEU A 48 2.27 -2.62 -4.94
CA LEU A 48 1.38 -3.58 -4.27
C LEU A 48 1.55 -5.00 -4.84
N ALA A 49 1.64 -5.15 -6.16
CA ALA A 49 1.88 -6.47 -6.78
C ALA A 49 3.22 -7.07 -6.31
N GLN A 50 4.26 -6.26 -6.16
CA GLN A 50 5.53 -6.69 -5.56
C GLN A 50 5.35 -7.16 -4.12
N SER A 51 4.66 -6.38 -3.29
CA SER A 51 4.36 -6.77 -1.90
C SER A 51 3.65 -8.11 -1.79
N LEU A 52 2.70 -8.36 -2.68
CA LEU A 52 1.98 -9.64 -2.75
C LEU A 52 2.89 -10.81 -3.12
N VAL A 53 3.87 -10.59 -3.99
CA VAL A 53 4.90 -11.60 -4.31
C VAL A 53 5.78 -11.87 -3.10
N GLU A 54 6.29 -10.82 -2.44
CA GLU A 54 7.19 -10.91 -1.29
C GLU A 54 6.58 -11.61 -0.06
N THR A 55 5.28 -11.43 0.14
CA THR A 55 4.57 -11.95 1.32
C THR A 55 3.72 -13.19 1.05
N GLY A 56 3.74 -13.70 -0.18
CA GLY A 56 2.86 -14.79 -0.58
C GLY A 56 1.37 -14.42 -0.46
N ALA A 57 0.98 -13.24 -0.96
CA ALA A 57 -0.36 -12.66 -0.81
C ALA A 57 -0.74 -12.49 0.68
N TYR A 58 0.18 -11.95 1.47
CA TYR A 58 0.03 -11.71 2.93
C TYR A 58 -0.26 -12.96 3.75
N ARG A 59 0.12 -14.16 3.24
CA ARG A 59 0.12 -15.39 4.06
C ARG A 59 1.33 -15.42 4.99
N TYR A 60 2.39 -14.72 4.59
CA TYR A 60 3.68 -14.80 5.23
C TYR A 60 4.21 -16.26 5.23
N GLY A 61 4.74 -16.80 6.29
CA GLY A 61 5.21 -18.19 6.32
C GLY A 61 6.73 -18.35 6.15
N GLY A 62 7.43 -17.23 5.86
CA GLY A 62 8.89 -17.12 5.95
C GLY A 62 9.33 -16.49 7.27
N ASP A 63 10.44 -15.77 7.23
CA ASP A 63 11.03 -15.13 8.42
C ASP A 63 10.24 -13.92 8.92
N VAL A 64 9.48 -13.24 8.04
CA VAL A 64 8.61 -12.12 8.41
C VAL A 64 7.27 -12.63 8.93
N LEU A 65 6.80 -12.03 10.03
CA LEU A 65 5.49 -12.31 10.62
C LEU A 65 4.47 -11.21 10.28
N HIS A 66 3.19 -11.58 10.24
CA HIS A 66 2.09 -10.69 9.85
C HIS A 66 1.98 -9.40 10.70
N HIS A 67 2.37 -9.43 11.97
CA HIS A 67 2.31 -8.27 12.88
C HIS A 67 3.49 -7.30 12.74
N GLN A 68 4.50 -7.62 11.94
CA GLN A 68 5.67 -6.75 11.75
C GLN A 68 5.38 -5.58 10.79
N ASN A 69 4.24 -5.55 10.10
CA ASN A 69 3.93 -4.56 9.05
C ASN A 69 5.05 -4.44 8.01
N ASN A 70 5.76 -5.53 7.76
CA ASN A 70 6.85 -5.61 6.78
C ASN A 70 6.32 -6.26 5.50
N PHE A 71 6.10 -5.46 4.48
CA PHE A 71 5.40 -5.85 3.26
C PHE A 71 6.31 -6.23 2.10
N CYS A 72 7.62 -6.24 2.31
CA CYS A 72 8.60 -6.60 1.25
C CYS A 72 9.84 -7.34 1.77
N GLY A 73 9.76 -7.95 2.95
CA GLY A 73 10.87 -8.74 3.48
C GLY A 73 12.09 -7.93 3.92
N LEU A 74 11.93 -6.63 4.22
CA LEU A 74 13.05 -5.76 4.59
C LEU A 74 13.87 -6.32 5.75
N GLY A 75 15.18 -6.43 5.54
CA GLY A 75 16.14 -6.83 6.57
C GLY A 75 16.17 -8.33 6.87
N THR A 76 15.41 -9.17 6.16
CA THR A 76 15.56 -10.62 6.24
C THR A 76 16.82 -11.06 5.51
N ILE A 77 17.52 -12.03 6.08
CA ILE A 77 18.69 -12.68 5.47
C ILE A 77 18.53 -14.19 5.41
N GLY A 78 17.34 -14.70 5.68
CA GLY A 78 17.08 -16.14 5.86
C GLY A 78 17.46 -16.64 7.26
N GLY A 79 17.29 -17.94 7.48
CA GLY A 79 17.74 -18.61 8.71
C GLY A 79 16.98 -18.19 9.98
N GLY A 80 15.74 -17.71 9.88
CA GLY A 80 14.93 -17.29 11.03
C GLY A 80 15.12 -15.83 11.44
N VAL A 81 15.91 -15.05 10.70
CA VAL A 81 16.09 -13.61 10.96
C VAL A 81 14.86 -12.84 10.50
N ARG A 82 14.09 -12.32 11.45
CA ARG A 82 12.75 -11.75 11.23
C ARG A 82 12.70 -10.44 10.44
N GLY A 83 13.84 -9.80 10.19
CA GLY A 83 13.87 -8.53 9.49
C GLY A 83 13.27 -7.34 10.29
N ALA A 84 12.95 -6.28 9.58
CA ALA A 84 12.43 -5.06 10.18
C ALA A 84 10.98 -5.20 10.65
N SER A 85 10.62 -4.45 11.70
CA SER A 85 9.24 -4.29 12.19
C SER A 85 8.87 -2.82 12.20
N PHE A 86 7.64 -2.50 11.78
CA PHE A 86 7.13 -1.14 11.73
C PHE A 86 5.91 -0.98 12.65
N ALA A 87 5.85 0.14 13.36
CA ALA A 87 4.81 0.39 14.35
C ALA A 87 3.39 0.45 13.76
N THR A 88 3.27 0.86 12.50
CA THR A 88 1.99 0.96 11.79
C THR A 88 2.11 0.40 10.36
N PRO A 89 0.99 -0.05 9.76
CA PRO A 89 0.95 -0.41 8.34
C PRO A 89 1.45 0.71 7.42
N GLN A 90 1.13 1.98 7.73
CA GLN A 90 1.60 3.12 6.95
C GLN A 90 3.12 3.21 6.91
N LEU A 91 3.79 3.03 8.05
CA LEU A 91 5.26 3.07 8.10
C LEU A 91 5.88 1.91 7.34
N GLY A 92 5.27 0.73 7.38
CA GLY A 92 5.71 -0.42 6.60
C GLY A 92 5.57 -0.22 5.09
N VAL A 93 4.44 0.33 4.64
CA VAL A 93 4.23 0.70 3.23
C VAL A 93 5.22 1.77 2.80
N ARG A 94 5.42 2.82 3.61
CA ARG A 94 6.42 3.88 3.35
C ARG A 94 7.82 3.31 3.21
N ALA A 95 8.22 2.41 4.11
CA ALA A 95 9.53 1.76 4.06
C ALA A 95 9.70 0.96 2.76
N HIS A 96 8.67 0.24 2.32
CA HIS A 96 8.70 -0.47 1.04
C HIS A 96 8.86 0.48 -0.16
N ILE A 97 8.06 1.55 -0.22
CA ILE A 97 8.18 2.56 -1.29
C ILE A 97 9.58 3.19 -1.27
N GLN A 98 10.10 3.56 -0.11
CA GLN A 98 11.44 4.13 0.03
C GLN A 98 12.52 3.13 -0.41
N HIS A 99 12.38 1.86 -0.10
CA HIS A 99 13.31 0.84 -0.57
C HIS A 99 13.31 0.72 -2.11
N LEU A 100 12.14 0.79 -2.75
CA LEU A 100 12.06 0.89 -4.22
C LEU A 100 12.82 2.11 -4.76
N LEU A 101 12.65 3.26 -4.11
CA LEU A 101 13.37 4.47 -4.50
C LEU A 101 14.89 4.32 -4.37
N ALA A 102 15.36 3.63 -3.32
CA ALA A 102 16.78 3.35 -3.14
C ALA A 102 17.40 2.62 -4.34
N TYR A 103 16.61 1.79 -5.03
CA TYR A 103 17.05 1.07 -6.23
C TYR A 103 16.90 1.88 -7.53
N THR A 104 15.92 2.78 -7.60
CA THR A 104 15.45 3.35 -8.85
C THR A 104 15.78 4.83 -9.06
N GLN A 105 16.20 5.53 -8.00
CA GLN A 105 16.41 6.97 -8.06
C GLN A 105 17.74 7.39 -7.43
N THR A 106 18.31 8.47 -7.95
CA THR A 106 19.49 9.12 -7.37
C THR A 106 19.11 10.16 -6.31
N LYS A 107 17.86 10.63 -6.32
CA LYS A 107 17.35 11.60 -5.34
C LYS A 107 16.78 10.86 -4.12
N ARG A 108 16.96 11.47 -2.95
CA ARG A 108 16.36 10.95 -1.71
C ARG A 108 14.84 11.11 -1.71
N PRO A 109 14.11 10.28 -0.93
CA PRO A 109 12.67 10.40 -0.76
C PRO A 109 12.26 11.80 -0.28
N SER A 110 11.05 12.22 -0.64
CA SER A 110 10.45 13.47 -0.18
C SER A 110 9.98 13.40 1.27
N THR A 111 9.76 12.19 1.78
CA THR A 111 9.31 11.92 3.15
C THR A 111 10.47 11.53 4.05
N VAL A 112 10.25 11.63 5.38
CA VAL A 112 11.22 11.13 6.37
C VAL A 112 11.49 9.65 6.11
N ILE A 113 12.78 9.28 6.02
CA ILE A 113 13.21 7.92 5.75
C ILE A 113 12.94 7.05 6.98
N VAL A 114 12.16 6.00 6.78
CA VAL A 114 11.81 4.98 7.77
C VAL A 114 12.30 3.59 7.38
N ASP A 115 12.78 3.42 6.14
CA ASP A 115 13.44 2.21 5.68
C ASP A 115 14.84 2.10 6.31
N PRO A 116 15.10 1.10 7.18
CA PRO A 116 16.40 0.97 7.86
C PRO A 116 17.53 0.55 6.91
N ARG A 117 17.20 0.14 5.68
CA ARG A 117 18.17 -0.30 4.68
C ARG A 117 18.34 0.69 3.54
N TYR A 118 17.62 1.84 3.60
CA TYR A 118 17.61 2.81 2.51
C TYR A 118 19.02 3.26 2.12
N ASP A 119 19.79 3.79 3.07
CA ASP A 119 21.10 4.35 2.77
C ASP A 119 22.08 3.31 2.21
N LEU A 120 22.04 2.08 2.74
CA LEU A 120 22.88 0.99 2.23
C LEU A 120 22.52 0.65 0.76
N ALA A 121 21.25 0.44 0.47
CA ALA A 121 20.79 0.10 -0.88
C ALA A 121 21.04 1.27 -1.86
N HIS A 122 20.73 2.49 -1.43
CA HIS A 122 20.89 3.69 -2.24
C HIS A 122 22.35 3.93 -2.63
N ASN A 123 23.29 3.86 -1.67
CA ASN A 123 24.71 4.04 -1.94
C ASN A 123 25.26 2.98 -2.90
N ILE A 124 24.87 1.71 -2.72
CA ILE A 124 25.23 0.65 -3.67
C ILE A 124 24.71 0.97 -5.09
N ARG A 125 23.50 1.52 -5.21
CA ARG A 125 22.94 1.87 -6.53
C ARG A 125 23.55 3.13 -7.11
N LEU A 126 23.96 4.09 -6.31
CA LEU A 126 24.72 5.25 -6.80
C LEU A 126 26.04 4.81 -7.42
N GLU A 127 26.71 3.82 -6.86
CA GLU A 127 27.98 3.29 -7.38
C GLU A 127 27.79 2.40 -8.61
N ARG A 128 26.76 1.53 -8.60
CA ARG A 128 26.55 0.49 -9.64
C ARG A 128 25.52 0.87 -10.70
N GLY A 129 24.88 2.01 -10.57
CA GLY A 129 23.77 2.46 -11.40
C GLY A 129 22.40 2.09 -10.84
N VAL A 130 21.44 3.03 -10.96
CA VAL A 130 20.05 2.82 -10.62
C VAL A 130 19.34 1.98 -11.69
N VAL A 131 18.29 1.26 -11.29
CA VAL A 131 17.46 0.48 -12.22
C VAL A 131 16.31 1.35 -12.75
N ASN A 132 16.11 1.36 -14.06
CA ASN A 132 15.14 2.24 -14.71
C ASN A 132 13.82 1.55 -15.05
N THR A 133 13.73 0.24 -14.84
CA THR A 133 12.54 -0.56 -15.14
C THR A 133 12.31 -1.59 -14.04
N TRP A 134 11.08 -2.09 -13.96
CA TRP A 134 10.75 -3.21 -13.05
C TRP A 134 11.59 -4.46 -13.34
N TYR A 135 11.92 -4.71 -14.62
CA TYR A 135 12.80 -5.82 -15.01
C TYR A 135 14.24 -5.67 -14.50
N GLY A 136 14.69 -4.44 -14.28
CA GLY A 136 15.98 -4.18 -13.64
C GLY A 136 16.08 -4.61 -12.18
N LEU A 137 14.97 -4.97 -11.55
CA LEU A 137 14.95 -5.56 -10.21
C LEU A 137 15.38 -7.05 -10.22
N ASN A 138 15.35 -7.73 -11.37
CA ASN A 138 15.87 -9.08 -11.52
C ASN A 138 17.38 -9.11 -11.20
N GLY A 139 17.80 -9.98 -10.26
CA GLY A 139 19.19 -10.08 -9.83
C GLY A 139 19.72 -8.89 -9.01
N THR A 140 18.90 -7.86 -8.76
CA THR A 140 19.27 -6.69 -7.94
C THR A 140 18.49 -6.60 -6.65
N TRP A 141 17.17 -6.66 -6.70
CA TRP A 141 16.30 -6.74 -5.53
C TRP A 141 16.25 -8.18 -4.99
N ALA A 142 15.96 -9.12 -5.85
CA ALA A 142 15.90 -10.53 -5.52
C ALA A 142 16.76 -11.35 -6.48
N MET A 143 17.33 -12.45 -5.96
CA MET A 143 18.11 -13.38 -6.77
C MET A 143 17.21 -14.09 -7.80
N GLY A 144 17.73 -14.22 -9.03
CA GLY A 144 17.03 -14.90 -10.13
C GLY A 144 16.50 -13.97 -11.20
N SER A 145 16.28 -14.55 -12.38
CA SER A 145 15.91 -13.81 -13.61
C SER A 145 14.39 -13.62 -13.79
N LEU A 146 13.57 -14.28 -12.97
CA LEU A 146 12.10 -14.30 -13.13
C LEU A 146 11.35 -13.53 -12.02
N TYR A 147 12.04 -12.61 -11.34
CA TYR A 147 11.41 -11.88 -10.25
C TYR A 147 10.35 -10.89 -10.75
N CYS A 148 10.70 -10.10 -11.75
CA CYS A 148 9.76 -9.15 -12.33
C CYS A 148 8.58 -9.84 -13.02
N GLU A 149 8.81 -10.98 -13.66
CA GLU A 149 7.76 -11.79 -14.28
C GLU A 149 6.69 -12.22 -13.28
N LYS A 150 7.09 -12.56 -12.05
CA LYS A 150 6.14 -12.88 -10.95
C LYS A 150 5.34 -11.65 -10.55
N ILE A 151 5.99 -10.47 -10.47
CA ILE A 151 5.30 -9.21 -10.17
C ILE A 151 4.29 -8.90 -11.28
N MET A 152 4.68 -8.99 -12.55
CA MET A 152 3.80 -8.72 -13.69
C MET A 152 2.65 -9.72 -13.77
N ALA A 153 2.90 -11.01 -13.52
CA ALA A 153 1.84 -12.01 -13.48
C ALA A 153 0.83 -11.73 -12.35
N THR A 154 1.29 -11.30 -11.18
CA THR A 154 0.41 -10.88 -10.08
C THR A 154 -0.37 -9.62 -10.44
N TYR A 155 0.28 -8.65 -11.04
CA TYR A 155 -0.35 -7.44 -11.55
C TYR A 155 -1.46 -7.72 -12.58
N GLN A 156 -1.23 -8.63 -13.53
CA GLN A 156 -2.27 -9.05 -14.49
C GLN A 156 -3.47 -9.70 -13.80
N LYS A 157 -3.24 -10.48 -12.75
CA LYS A 157 -4.33 -11.05 -11.94
C LYS A 157 -5.13 -9.98 -11.19
N ILE A 158 -4.49 -8.90 -10.75
CA ILE A 158 -5.19 -7.74 -10.16
C ILE A 158 -6.08 -7.08 -11.23
N LEU A 159 -5.53 -6.80 -12.40
CA LEU A 159 -6.27 -6.18 -13.51
C LEU A 159 -7.47 -7.00 -13.97
N ALA A 160 -7.38 -8.34 -13.90
CA ALA A 160 -8.44 -9.25 -14.29
C ALA A 160 -9.62 -9.30 -13.30
N GLN A 161 -9.48 -8.68 -12.10
CA GLN A 161 -10.58 -8.65 -11.13
C GLN A 161 -11.71 -7.76 -11.64
N GLN A 162 -12.93 -8.26 -11.51
CA GLN A 162 -14.16 -7.48 -11.65
C GLN A 162 -14.66 -7.15 -10.24
N PRO A 163 -14.37 -5.94 -9.72
CA PRO A 163 -14.85 -5.57 -8.40
C PRO A 163 -16.38 -5.52 -8.45
N VAL A 164 -17.01 -6.19 -7.51
CA VAL A 164 -18.45 -5.99 -7.30
C VAL A 164 -18.60 -4.57 -6.81
N GLU A 165 -19.22 -3.70 -7.63
CA GLU A 165 -19.60 -2.39 -7.12
C GLU A 165 -20.48 -2.62 -5.88
N PRO A 166 -20.19 -1.96 -4.75
CA PRO A 166 -21.07 -2.05 -3.60
C PRO A 166 -22.47 -1.67 -4.08
N GLU A 167 -23.44 -2.58 -3.95
CA GLU A 167 -24.85 -2.24 -4.18
C GLU A 167 -25.12 -0.96 -3.37
N ILE A 168 -25.30 0.15 -4.06
CA ILE A 168 -25.77 1.38 -3.45
C ILE A 168 -27.20 1.07 -3.01
N LYS A 169 -27.36 0.52 -1.78
CA LYS A 169 -28.67 0.38 -1.19
C LYS A 169 -29.30 1.77 -1.24
N PRO A 170 -30.40 1.96 -1.95
CA PRO A 170 -31.06 3.25 -2.01
C PRO A 170 -31.28 3.71 -0.59
N ALA A 171 -30.82 4.93 -0.27
CA ALA A 171 -30.93 5.50 1.06
C ALA A 171 -32.39 5.37 1.50
N THR A 172 -32.66 4.61 2.54
CA THR A 172 -34.02 4.43 3.05
C THR A 172 -34.60 5.80 3.37
N ALA A 173 -35.89 6.01 3.12
CA ALA A 173 -36.58 7.28 3.37
C ALA A 173 -36.35 7.79 4.82
N GLU A 174 -36.05 6.90 5.75
CA GLU A 174 -35.70 7.23 7.13
C GLU A 174 -34.29 7.85 7.26
N SER A 175 -33.28 7.33 6.55
CA SER A 175 -31.92 7.89 6.59
C SER A 175 -31.85 9.29 5.97
N VAL A 176 -32.68 9.56 4.97
CA VAL A 176 -32.83 10.89 4.37
C VAL A 176 -33.52 11.85 5.32
N LYS A 177 -34.58 11.39 6.02
CA LYS A 177 -35.29 12.20 7.04
C LYS A 177 -34.37 12.55 8.22
N GLU A 178 -33.55 11.63 8.67
CA GLU A 178 -32.62 11.86 9.78
C GLU A 178 -31.50 12.84 9.43
N LYS A 179 -30.91 12.71 8.23
CA LYS A 179 -29.92 13.68 7.71
C LYS A 179 -30.52 15.08 7.55
N ASN A 180 -31.75 15.16 7.07
CA ASN A 180 -32.45 16.45 6.93
C ASN A 180 -32.84 17.06 8.29
N LYS A 181 -33.18 16.25 9.30
CA LYS A 181 -33.44 16.71 10.67
C LYS A 181 -32.17 17.25 11.34
N LYS A 182 -31.02 16.56 11.19
CA LYS A 182 -29.72 17.05 11.67
C LYS A 182 -29.30 18.35 10.99
N LYS A 183 -29.52 18.47 9.68
CA LYS A 183 -29.17 19.68 8.90
C LYS A 183 -30.05 20.89 9.30
N ARG A 184 -31.33 20.68 9.62
CA ARG A 184 -32.23 21.73 10.13
C ARG A 184 -31.84 22.18 11.54
N SER A 185 -31.57 21.24 12.46
CA SER A 185 -31.11 21.54 13.82
C SER A 185 -29.78 22.32 13.83
N MET A 186 -28.84 21.97 12.94
CA MET A 186 -27.57 22.68 12.83
C MET A 186 -27.72 24.10 12.27
N LYS A 187 -28.62 24.31 11.28
CA LYS A 187 -28.92 25.65 10.77
C LYS A 187 -29.60 26.53 11.82
N GLN A 188 -30.48 25.95 12.64
CA GLN A 188 -31.16 26.68 13.73
C GLN A 188 -30.17 27.13 14.79
N ARG A 189 -29.26 26.24 15.25
CA ARG A 189 -28.18 26.58 16.20
C ARG A 189 -27.26 27.66 15.69
N VAL A 190 -26.88 27.62 14.39
CA VAL A 190 -26.06 28.67 13.78
C VAL A 190 -26.78 30.00 13.77
N SER A 191 -28.10 30.02 13.48
CA SER A 191 -28.91 31.23 13.49
C SER A 191 -29.02 31.85 14.89
N GLU A 192 -29.21 31.03 15.92
CA GLU A 192 -29.27 31.45 17.33
C GLU A 192 -27.96 32.09 17.79
N ILE A 193 -26.80 31.47 17.46
CA ILE A 193 -25.47 32.02 17.80
C ILE A 193 -25.20 33.36 17.11
N LEU A 194 -25.72 33.54 15.91
CA LEU A 194 -25.55 34.80 15.16
C LEU A 194 -26.47 35.93 15.69
N GLN A 195 -27.56 35.62 16.37
CA GLN A 195 -28.46 36.58 17.00
C GLN A 195 -27.98 37.05 18.38
N GLU A 196 -27.28 36.20 19.14
CA GLU A 196 -26.73 36.52 20.47
C GLU A 196 -25.51 37.48 20.40
N LYS A 197 -24.96 37.72 19.22
CA LYS A 197 -23.78 38.59 19.03
C LYS A 197 -24.13 40.01 18.47
N LYS A 198 -25.40 40.41 18.52
CA LYS A 198 -25.85 41.75 18.25
C LYS A 198 -26.30 42.45 19.53
#